data_b5bafaab63621720efccca90ca22509b
#
_entry.id   b5bafaab63621720efccca90ca22509b
#
_cell.length_a   1.000
_cell.length_b   1.000
_cell.length_c   1.000
_cell.angle_alpha   90.00
_cell.angle_beta   90.00
_cell.angle_gamma   90.00
#
_symmetry.space_group_name_H-M   'P 1'
#
loop_
_entity.id
_entity.type
_entity.pdbx_description
1 polymer ?
#
loop_
_entity_poly.entity_id
_entity_poly.type
_entity_poly.pdbx_seq_one_letter_code
_entity_poly.pdbx_strand_id
1 'polypeptide(L)'
;MILNFLFKEGRNVPRKGHVSKRDVLPDPVYNSKLVTKLINSIMLDGKKGVAQKIVYGAFEIMAEKTGRDAYEVFEESLNNMMPVLEVKARRVGGATYQVPMEIRPERRQTLALRWLTVASRKRSERTMEERLAAEFLDALNNTGGTIKKKDETHKMAEANKAFAHYKW
;
A
#
# COMPACT_ATOMS: atom_id res chain seq x y z
N MET A 1 -20.35 11.37 -47.35
CA MET A 1 -20.33 12.36 -46.26
C MET A 1 -20.20 11.66 -44.92
N ILE A 2 -19.26 10.70 -44.78
CA ILE A 2 -19.01 9.97 -43.52
C ILE A 2 -17.52 9.60 -43.53
N LEU A 3 -16.62 10.57 -43.30
CA LEU A 3 -15.18 10.24 -43.19
C LEU A 3 -14.39 11.33 -42.43
N ASN A 4 -14.93 11.91 -41.38
CA ASN A 4 -14.21 12.95 -40.61
C ASN A 4 -14.34 12.82 -39.09
N PHE A 5 -14.42 11.60 -38.52
CA PHE A 5 -14.59 11.44 -37.06
C PHE A 5 -13.48 10.65 -36.36
N LEU A 6 -12.33 10.40 -36.99
CA LEU A 6 -11.32 9.49 -36.45
C LEU A 6 -9.94 10.11 -36.15
N PHE A 7 -9.78 11.43 -36.15
CA PHE A 7 -8.48 12.02 -35.85
C PHE A 7 -8.59 13.28 -35.01
N LYS A 8 -8.95 13.17 -33.72
CA LYS A 8 -8.63 14.21 -32.72
C LYS A 8 -8.68 13.67 -31.30
N GLU A 9 -7.84 12.72 -30.98
CA GLU A 9 -7.33 12.60 -29.61
C GLU A 9 -5.80 12.53 -29.70
N GLY A 10 -5.20 13.67 -29.99
CA GLY A 10 -3.78 13.85 -29.72
C GLY A 10 -3.58 13.66 -28.22
N ARG A 11 -3.11 12.48 -27.82
CA ARG A 11 -2.70 12.23 -26.44
C ARG A 11 -1.54 13.16 -26.14
N ASN A 12 -1.85 14.34 -25.60
CA ASN A 12 -0.84 15.23 -25.05
C ASN A 12 -0.15 14.49 -23.90
N VAL A 13 1.02 13.94 -24.20
CA VAL A 13 1.88 13.37 -23.16
C VAL A 13 2.48 14.54 -22.39
N PRO A 14 2.08 14.79 -21.14
CA PRO A 14 2.56 15.94 -20.39
C PRO A 14 4.04 15.76 -20.06
N ARG A 15 4.90 16.68 -20.50
CA ARG A 15 6.34 16.67 -20.17
C ARG A 15 6.61 17.12 -18.75
N LYS A 16 5.85 18.09 -18.21
CA LYS A 16 6.02 18.70 -16.88
C LYS A 16 4.69 18.93 -16.13
N GLY A 17 3.55 18.60 -16.74
CA GLY A 17 2.23 18.81 -16.16
C GLY A 17 1.85 17.74 -15.13
N HIS A 18 0.82 18.04 -14.35
CA HIS A 18 0.21 17.07 -13.42
C HIS A 18 -0.48 15.97 -14.23
N VAL A 19 -0.04 14.72 -14.03
CA VAL A 19 -0.69 13.56 -14.61
C VAL A 19 -1.89 13.18 -13.74
N SER A 20 -3.09 13.13 -14.32
CA SER A 20 -4.29 12.69 -13.61
C SER A 20 -4.13 11.24 -13.13
N LYS A 21 -4.46 10.99 -11.87
CA LYS A 21 -4.45 9.63 -11.33
C LYS A 21 -5.59 8.83 -11.97
N ARG A 22 -5.27 7.63 -12.46
CA ARG A 22 -6.30 6.69 -12.92
C ARG A 22 -7.08 6.19 -11.71
N ASP A 23 -8.40 6.26 -11.78
CA ASP A 23 -9.25 5.67 -10.75
C ASP A 23 -9.27 4.14 -10.91
N VAL A 24 -9.38 3.44 -9.78
CA VAL A 24 -9.39 1.98 -9.73
C VAL A 24 -10.83 1.54 -9.52
N LEU A 25 -11.29 0.61 -10.36
CA LEU A 25 -12.62 0.00 -10.18
C LEU A 25 -12.67 -0.79 -8.87
N PRO A 26 -13.78 -0.75 -8.14
CA PRO A 26 -13.95 -1.54 -6.94
C PRO A 26 -13.91 -3.04 -7.25
N ASP A 27 -13.55 -3.84 -6.26
CA ASP A 27 -13.55 -5.29 -6.35
C ASP A 27 -14.99 -5.82 -6.44
N PRO A 28 -15.27 -6.81 -7.31
CA PRO A 28 -16.65 -7.29 -7.51
C PRO A 28 -17.24 -8.04 -6.30
N VAL A 29 -16.41 -8.64 -5.44
CA VAL A 29 -16.86 -9.42 -4.27
C VAL A 29 -17.10 -8.51 -3.06
N TYR A 30 -16.11 -7.69 -2.72
CA TYR A 30 -16.15 -6.81 -1.54
C TYR A 30 -16.57 -5.38 -1.84
N ASN A 31 -16.84 -5.04 -3.12
CA ASN A 31 -17.17 -3.69 -3.58
C ASN A 31 -16.23 -2.59 -3.04
N SER A 32 -14.95 -2.92 -2.85
CA SER A 32 -13.97 -2.06 -2.22
C SER A 32 -12.80 -1.73 -3.14
N LYS A 33 -12.47 -0.44 -3.28
CA LYS A 33 -11.28 0.02 -3.99
C LYS A 33 -9.98 -0.37 -3.26
N LEU A 34 -10.02 -0.55 -1.93
CA LEU A 34 -8.86 -0.96 -1.13
C LEU A 34 -8.45 -2.40 -1.45
N VAL A 35 -9.43 -3.30 -1.58
CA VAL A 35 -9.19 -4.69 -1.97
C VAL A 35 -8.57 -4.76 -3.38
N THR A 36 -9.07 -3.98 -4.33
CA THR A 36 -8.46 -3.91 -5.66
C THR A 36 -7.03 -3.39 -5.63
N LYS A 37 -6.73 -2.38 -4.80
CA LYS A 37 -5.35 -1.88 -4.61
C LYS A 37 -4.44 -2.96 -4.01
N LEU A 38 -4.94 -3.75 -3.07
CA LEU A 38 -4.22 -4.90 -2.50
C LEU A 38 -3.92 -5.94 -3.56
N ILE A 39 -4.91 -6.36 -4.35
CA ILE A 39 -4.75 -7.31 -5.47
C ILE A 39 -3.68 -6.81 -6.45
N ASN A 40 -3.75 -5.53 -6.83
CA ASN A 40 -2.76 -4.93 -7.73
C ASN A 40 -1.35 -4.87 -7.12
N SER A 41 -1.23 -4.75 -5.80
CA SER A 41 0.06 -4.75 -5.09
C SER A 41 0.70 -6.14 -5.02
N ILE A 42 -0.13 -7.19 -4.89
CA ILE A 42 0.31 -8.59 -4.83
C ILE A 42 0.60 -9.14 -6.23
N MET A 43 -0.09 -8.65 -7.24
CA MET A 43 0.01 -9.12 -8.61
C MET A 43 1.45 -9.07 -9.13
N LEU A 44 1.89 -10.17 -9.79
CA LEU A 44 3.14 -10.30 -10.52
C LEU A 44 2.83 -10.60 -12.00
N ASP A 45 3.64 -10.09 -12.90
CA ASP A 45 3.59 -10.38 -14.35
C ASP A 45 2.21 -10.16 -14.98
N GLY A 46 1.38 -9.28 -14.43
CA GLY A 46 0.02 -9.04 -14.90
C GLY A 46 -1.00 -10.15 -14.59
N LYS A 47 -0.62 -11.18 -13.79
CA LYS A 47 -1.47 -12.32 -13.46
C LYS A 47 -2.52 -11.96 -12.39
N LYS A 48 -3.49 -11.11 -12.77
CA LYS A 48 -4.51 -10.59 -11.84
C LYS A 48 -5.39 -11.67 -11.23
N GLY A 49 -5.82 -12.67 -12.01
CA GLY A 49 -6.68 -13.76 -11.52
C GLY A 49 -6.02 -14.60 -10.42
N VAL A 50 -4.71 -14.82 -10.51
CA VAL A 50 -3.95 -15.51 -9.45
C VAL A 50 -3.88 -14.64 -8.19
N ALA A 51 -3.62 -13.34 -8.33
CA ALA A 51 -3.59 -12.42 -7.20
C ALA A 51 -4.96 -12.30 -6.50
N GLN A 52 -6.07 -12.33 -7.26
CA GLN A 52 -7.42 -12.36 -6.70
C GLN A 52 -7.65 -13.61 -5.85
N LYS A 53 -7.32 -14.79 -6.38
CA LYS A 53 -7.42 -16.06 -5.62
C LYS A 53 -6.63 -16.00 -4.31
N ILE A 54 -5.39 -15.50 -4.35
CA ILE A 54 -4.55 -15.35 -3.16
C ILE A 54 -5.21 -14.44 -2.11
N VAL A 55 -5.76 -13.29 -2.52
CA VAL A 55 -6.40 -12.36 -1.58
C VAL A 55 -7.67 -12.96 -1.00
N TYR A 56 -8.51 -13.59 -1.82
CA TYR A 56 -9.75 -14.19 -1.34
C TYR A 56 -9.47 -15.37 -0.40
N GLY A 57 -8.53 -16.25 -0.75
CA GLY A 57 -8.12 -17.35 0.12
C GLY A 57 -7.51 -16.87 1.44
N ALA A 58 -6.75 -15.77 1.42
CA ALA A 58 -6.26 -15.15 2.65
C ALA A 58 -7.40 -14.60 3.52
N PHE A 59 -8.43 -14.02 2.92
CA PHE A 59 -9.60 -13.50 3.63
C PHE A 59 -10.45 -14.64 4.24
N GLU A 60 -10.61 -15.75 3.55
CA GLU A 60 -11.24 -16.95 4.08
C GLU A 60 -10.51 -17.47 5.33
N ILE A 61 -9.18 -17.62 5.26
CA ILE A 61 -8.34 -18.04 6.39
C ILE A 61 -8.46 -17.04 7.58
N MET A 62 -8.53 -15.73 7.29
CA MET A 62 -8.71 -14.72 8.34
C MET A 62 -10.09 -14.84 9.01
N ALA A 63 -11.15 -15.02 8.23
CA ALA A 63 -12.51 -15.22 8.77
C ALA A 63 -12.61 -16.48 9.62
N GLU A 64 -12.03 -17.60 9.18
CA GLU A 64 -12.00 -18.85 9.93
C GLU A 64 -11.28 -18.70 11.28
N LYS A 65 -10.13 -18.02 11.29
CA LYS A 65 -9.32 -17.86 12.51
C LYS A 65 -9.86 -16.84 13.50
N THR A 66 -10.51 -15.79 13.02
CA THR A 66 -11.01 -14.71 13.88
C THR A 66 -12.48 -14.85 14.24
N GLY A 67 -13.25 -15.60 13.44
CA GLY A 67 -14.71 -15.67 13.57
C GLY A 67 -15.42 -14.35 13.25
N ARG A 68 -14.72 -13.37 12.63
CA ARG A 68 -15.23 -12.05 12.25
C ARG A 68 -15.31 -11.90 10.74
N ASP A 69 -16.02 -10.87 10.27
CA ASP A 69 -16.01 -10.55 8.85
C ASP A 69 -14.58 -10.22 8.36
N ALA A 70 -14.18 -10.88 7.29
CA ALA A 70 -12.84 -10.76 6.72
C ALA A 70 -12.50 -9.33 6.29
N TYR A 71 -13.50 -8.59 5.79
CA TYR A 71 -13.31 -7.23 5.35
C TYR A 71 -13.07 -6.27 6.52
N GLU A 72 -13.80 -6.43 7.62
CA GLU A 72 -13.58 -5.65 8.85
C GLU A 72 -12.18 -5.88 9.43
N VAL A 73 -11.76 -7.15 9.52
CA VAL A 73 -10.41 -7.51 9.99
C VAL A 73 -9.32 -6.93 9.08
N PHE A 74 -9.55 -6.95 7.77
CA PHE A 74 -8.65 -6.34 6.79
C PHE A 74 -8.53 -4.82 7.01
N GLU A 75 -9.66 -4.12 7.17
CA GLU A 75 -9.66 -2.67 7.33
C GLU A 75 -8.98 -2.25 8.65
N GLU A 76 -9.26 -2.94 9.75
CA GLU A 76 -8.64 -2.72 11.05
C GLU A 76 -7.12 -2.96 10.99
N SER A 77 -6.70 -4.10 10.44
CA SER A 77 -5.28 -4.43 10.28
C SER A 77 -4.55 -3.43 9.38
N LEU A 78 -5.19 -2.98 8.28
CA LEU A 78 -4.63 -1.97 7.40
C LEU A 78 -4.44 -0.63 8.11
N ASN A 79 -5.41 -0.21 8.93
CA ASN A 79 -5.32 1.01 9.74
C ASN A 79 -4.14 0.94 10.72
N ASN A 80 -3.93 -0.21 11.36
CA ASN A 80 -2.79 -0.43 12.26
C ASN A 80 -1.44 -0.32 11.51
N MET A 81 -1.38 -0.76 10.26
CA MET A 81 -0.16 -0.72 9.43
C MET A 81 0.15 0.66 8.85
N MET A 82 -0.84 1.58 8.76
CA MET A 82 -0.64 2.88 8.12
C MET A 82 0.32 3.79 8.90
N PRO A 83 1.43 4.26 8.30
CA PRO A 83 2.34 5.20 8.95
C PRO A 83 1.80 6.63 8.91
N VAL A 84 2.10 7.42 9.94
CA VAL A 84 1.78 8.86 10.00
C VAL A 84 2.93 9.72 9.48
N LEU A 85 4.17 9.30 9.75
CA LEU A 85 5.40 10.02 9.39
C LEU A 85 6.26 9.20 8.44
N GLU A 86 6.93 9.87 7.52
CA GLU A 86 8.01 9.32 6.71
C GLU A 86 9.23 10.24 6.75
N VAL A 87 10.39 9.72 6.39
CA VAL A 87 11.63 10.48 6.32
C VAL A 87 12.01 10.65 4.85
N LYS A 88 12.30 11.89 4.44
CA LYS A 88 12.80 12.21 3.10
C LYS A 88 14.19 12.78 3.17
N ALA A 89 15.08 12.27 2.32
CA ALA A 89 16.41 12.84 2.15
C ALA A 89 16.31 14.20 1.45
N ARG A 90 16.88 15.23 2.07
CA ARG A 90 17.01 16.59 1.53
C ARG A 90 18.47 17.02 1.55
N ARG A 91 18.95 17.59 0.46
CA ARG A 91 20.32 18.10 0.37
C ARG A 91 20.34 19.60 0.66
N VAL A 92 21.05 19.98 1.71
CA VAL A 92 21.17 21.39 2.14
C VAL A 92 22.66 21.67 2.35
N GLY A 93 23.20 22.69 1.66
CA GLY A 93 24.60 23.08 1.82
C GLY A 93 25.63 21.97 1.55
N GLY A 94 25.32 21.01 0.66
CA GLY A 94 26.19 19.87 0.34
C GLY A 94 26.00 18.63 1.24
N ALA A 95 25.38 18.76 2.41
CA ALA A 95 25.05 17.62 3.27
C ALA A 95 23.64 17.11 3.00
N THR A 96 23.42 15.78 3.19
CA THR A 96 22.11 15.16 3.04
C THR A 96 21.48 14.91 4.41
N TYR A 97 20.35 15.54 4.66
CA TYR A 97 19.59 15.39 5.90
C TYR A 97 18.34 14.54 5.68
N GLN A 98 18.01 13.74 6.69
CA GLN A 98 16.78 12.96 6.73
C GLN A 98 15.69 13.81 7.39
N VAL A 99 14.78 14.37 6.59
CA VAL A 99 13.76 15.30 7.08
C VAL A 99 12.45 14.57 7.32
N PRO A 100 11.90 14.58 8.55
CA PRO A 100 10.61 13.99 8.86
C PRO A 100 9.47 14.79 8.23
N MET A 101 8.53 14.10 7.62
CA MET A 101 7.36 14.70 6.95
C MET A 101 6.10 13.91 7.26
N GLU A 102 4.98 14.61 7.42
CA GLU A 102 3.67 13.97 7.47
C GLU A 102 3.29 13.37 6.12
N ILE A 103 2.64 12.23 6.17
CA ILE A 103 2.25 11.50 4.98
C ILE A 103 0.78 11.81 4.64
N ARG A 104 0.51 12.10 3.37
CA ARG A 104 -0.86 12.28 2.86
C ARG A 104 -1.64 10.96 2.98
N PRO A 105 -2.98 10.98 3.25
CA PRO A 105 -3.78 9.76 3.46
C PRO A 105 -3.63 8.70 2.36
N GLU A 106 -3.67 9.10 1.09
CA GLU A 106 -3.51 8.18 -0.04
C GLU A 106 -2.14 7.47 -0.05
N ARG A 107 -1.09 8.19 0.36
CA ARG A 107 0.26 7.63 0.43
C ARG A 107 0.42 6.70 1.63
N ARG A 108 -0.27 6.98 2.76
CA ARG A 108 -0.29 6.07 3.92
C ARG A 108 -0.79 4.69 3.51
N GLN A 109 -1.92 4.63 2.79
CA GLN A 109 -2.47 3.39 2.25
C GLN A 109 -1.48 2.68 1.31
N THR A 110 -0.87 3.42 0.40
CA THR A 110 0.09 2.86 -0.55
C THR A 110 1.31 2.27 0.13
N LEU A 111 1.84 2.94 1.17
CA LEU A 111 2.99 2.45 1.94
C LEU A 111 2.62 1.20 2.74
N ALA A 112 1.48 1.20 3.42
CA ALA A 112 0.99 0.04 4.17
C ALA A 112 0.85 -1.20 3.26
N LEU A 113 0.18 -1.08 2.12
CA LEU A 113 0.02 -2.18 1.15
C LEU A 113 1.37 -2.67 0.58
N ARG A 114 2.30 -1.76 0.30
CA ARG A 114 3.64 -2.12 -0.17
C ARG A 114 4.44 -2.87 0.89
N TRP A 115 4.45 -2.38 2.12
CA TRP A 115 5.17 -3.04 3.22
C TRP A 115 4.56 -4.39 3.55
N LEU A 116 3.23 -4.49 3.60
CA LEU A 116 2.50 -5.74 3.75
C LEU A 116 2.93 -6.77 2.70
N THR A 117 2.93 -6.40 1.42
CA THR A 117 3.33 -7.30 0.33
C THR A 117 4.77 -7.78 0.49
N VAL A 118 5.69 -6.88 0.87
CA VAL A 118 7.10 -7.23 1.09
C VAL A 118 7.27 -8.11 2.33
N ALA A 119 6.57 -7.81 3.42
CA ALA A 119 6.63 -8.60 4.65
C ALA A 119 6.06 -10.00 4.43
N SER A 120 4.88 -10.11 3.82
CA SER A 120 4.26 -11.41 3.51
C SER A 120 5.15 -12.30 2.65
N ARG A 121 5.82 -11.74 1.62
CA ARG A 121 6.74 -12.52 0.78
C ARG A 121 7.96 -13.07 1.51
N LYS A 122 8.37 -12.45 2.62
CA LYS A 122 9.51 -12.89 3.44
C LYS A 122 9.16 -13.96 4.47
N ARG A 123 7.87 -14.24 4.66
CA ARG A 123 7.41 -15.24 5.62
C ARG A 123 7.73 -16.66 5.15
N SER A 124 7.76 -17.60 6.08
CA SER A 124 8.16 -18.99 5.86
C SER A 124 6.99 -19.95 5.58
N GLU A 125 5.74 -19.51 5.69
CA GLU A 125 4.56 -20.33 5.40
C GLU A 125 4.60 -20.82 3.94
N ARG A 126 3.90 -21.92 3.66
CA ARG A 126 3.97 -22.61 2.38
C ARG A 126 3.35 -21.81 1.25
N THR A 127 2.11 -21.35 1.41
CA THR A 127 1.37 -20.65 0.37
C THR A 127 1.37 -19.14 0.60
N MET A 128 1.17 -18.35 -0.48
CA MET A 128 1.08 -16.89 -0.34
C MET A 128 -0.20 -16.46 0.38
N GLU A 129 -1.26 -17.26 0.29
CA GLU A 129 -2.53 -17.06 1.00
C GLU A 129 -2.31 -17.12 2.51
N GLU A 130 -1.63 -18.17 2.98
CA GLU A 130 -1.28 -18.34 4.39
C GLU A 130 -0.36 -17.23 4.91
N ARG A 131 0.67 -16.85 4.11
CA ARG A 131 1.60 -15.77 4.45
C ARG A 131 0.89 -14.42 4.62
N LEU A 132 -0.03 -14.13 3.69
CA LEU A 132 -0.79 -12.90 3.70
C LEU A 132 -1.76 -12.86 4.89
N ALA A 133 -2.50 -13.95 5.12
CA ALA A 133 -3.42 -14.07 6.26
C ALA A 133 -2.69 -13.96 7.59
N ALA A 134 -1.54 -14.62 7.74
CA ALA A 134 -0.74 -14.55 8.95
C ALA A 134 -0.20 -13.13 9.22
N GLU A 135 0.25 -12.41 8.19
CA GLU A 135 0.71 -11.02 8.36
C GLU A 135 -0.43 -10.08 8.75
N PHE A 136 -1.66 -10.28 8.23
CA PHE A 136 -2.83 -9.52 8.67
C PHE A 136 -3.19 -9.77 10.12
N LEU A 137 -3.19 -11.04 10.55
CA LEU A 137 -3.48 -11.42 11.94
C LEU A 137 -2.43 -10.87 12.92
N ASP A 138 -1.15 -10.92 12.53
CA ASP A 138 -0.08 -10.29 13.31
C ASP A 138 -0.28 -8.78 13.40
N ALA A 139 -0.64 -8.12 12.29
CA ALA A 139 -0.90 -6.68 12.27
C ALA A 139 -2.13 -6.27 13.07
N LEU A 140 -3.15 -7.13 13.15
CA LEU A 140 -4.31 -6.92 14.03
C LEU A 140 -3.87 -6.83 15.49
N ASN A 141 -2.90 -7.67 15.88
CA ASN A 141 -2.29 -7.69 17.21
C ASN A 141 -1.14 -6.67 17.39
N ASN A 142 -0.96 -5.74 16.45
CA ASN A 142 0.14 -4.77 16.43
C ASN A 142 1.53 -5.42 16.45
N THR A 143 1.68 -6.57 15.83
CA THR A 143 2.93 -7.30 15.66
C THR A 143 3.21 -7.54 14.17
N GLY A 144 4.27 -8.29 13.85
CA GLY A 144 4.58 -8.65 12.46
C GLY A 144 5.60 -7.74 11.79
N GLY A 145 5.98 -8.14 10.56
CA GLY A 145 7.02 -7.48 9.77
C GLY A 145 6.64 -6.08 9.30
N THR A 146 5.36 -5.90 8.96
CA THR A 146 4.80 -4.62 8.51
C THR A 146 4.76 -3.59 9.63
N ILE A 147 4.34 -4.00 10.82
CA ILE A 147 4.31 -3.12 12.01
C ILE A 147 5.74 -2.73 12.42
N LYS A 148 6.67 -3.68 12.44
CA LYS A 148 8.08 -3.38 12.69
C LYS A 148 8.62 -2.32 11.73
N LYS A 149 8.25 -2.41 10.44
CA LYS A 149 8.66 -1.42 9.43
C LYS A 149 8.06 -0.05 9.67
N LYS A 150 6.77 0.02 10.09
CA LYS A 150 6.12 1.27 10.52
C LYS A 150 6.88 1.88 11.70
N ASP A 151 7.16 1.10 12.73
CA ASP A 151 7.82 1.57 13.95
C ASP A 151 9.26 2.03 13.69
N GLU A 152 10.03 1.31 12.86
CA GLU A 152 11.36 1.74 12.40
C GLU A 152 11.29 3.10 11.71
N THR A 153 10.30 3.30 10.84
CA THR A 153 10.12 4.57 10.10
C THR A 153 9.77 5.71 11.06
N HIS A 154 8.88 5.45 12.04
CA HIS A 154 8.52 6.43 13.05
C HIS A 154 9.71 6.77 13.97
N LYS A 155 10.48 5.77 14.42
CA LYS A 155 11.73 5.97 15.21
C LYS A 155 12.75 6.80 14.43
N MET A 156 12.94 6.54 13.14
CA MET A 156 13.81 7.35 12.30
C MET A 156 13.32 8.80 12.18
N ALA A 157 12.00 9.00 12.03
CA ALA A 157 11.42 10.34 11.96
C ALA A 157 11.58 11.09 13.29
N GLU A 158 11.43 10.44 14.41
CA GLU A 158 11.60 11.01 15.74
C GLU A 158 13.06 11.37 16.01
N ALA A 159 14.00 10.48 15.71
CA ALA A 159 15.44 10.73 15.84
C ALA A 159 15.92 11.93 15.01
N ASN A 160 15.27 12.18 13.87
CA ASN A 160 15.59 13.29 12.96
C ASN A 160 14.68 14.52 13.16
N LYS A 161 13.92 14.59 14.24
CA LYS A 161 12.97 15.68 14.52
C LYS A 161 13.62 17.07 14.51
N ALA A 162 14.87 17.17 14.91
CA ALA A 162 15.65 18.42 14.88
C ALA A 162 15.75 19.04 13.47
N PHE A 163 15.68 18.21 12.41
CA PHE A 163 15.76 18.65 11.01
C PHE A 163 14.40 18.96 10.37
N ALA A 164 13.31 18.95 11.15
CA ALA A 164 11.96 19.19 10.64
C ALA A 164 11.80 20.58 10.01
N HIS A 165 12.59 21.58 10.43
CA HIS A 165 12.58 22.94 9.88
C HIS A 165 13.10 23.02 8.44
N TYR A 166 13.79 22.00 7.91
CA TYR A 166 14.15 21.88 6.50
C TYR A 166 13.01 21.35 5.60
N LYS A 167 11.78 21.31 6.12
CA LYS A 167 10.56 20.98 5.38
C LYS A 167 10.13 22.17 4.53
N TRP A 168 10.25 22.08 3.22
CA TRP A 168 9.83 23.06 2.21
C TRP A 168 9.37 22.36 0.91
#